data_71bee4a0377e7a0c4f7b645cf4b760f3
#
_entry.id   71bee4a0377e7a0c4f7b645cf4b760f3
#
_cell.length_a   1.000
_cell.length_b   1.000
_cell.length_c   1.000
_cell.angle_alpha   90.00
_cell.angle_beta   90.00
_cell.angle_gamma   90.00
#
_symmetry.space_group_name_H-M   'P 1'
#
loop_
_entity.id
_entity.type
_entity.pdbx_description
1 polymer ?
#
loop_
_entity_poly.entity_id
_entity_poly.type
_entity_poly.pdbx_seq_one_letter_code
_entity_poly.pdbx_strand_id
1 'polypeptide(L)'
;MIRVTYFIVCLLLGITLVSCIRDEALNAEADILTCTVPGDILKRDPIIENNKVVLMVTADADLTHQAPEFTLTPGATISPASGTERDFTTPQFYTVTSEDGNWKKEYQVTYIIAGISSEYHFENVKDYKSSLLKYVYNIFYENDSEGKWEIGRAHV
;
A
#
# COMPACT_ATOMS: atom_id res chain seq x y z
N MET A 1 0.09 -29.79 65.31
CA MET A 1 -1.05 -29.62 64.35
C MET A 1 -0.95 -28.38 63.50
N ILE A 2 -0.62 -27.22 64.02
CA ILE A 2 -0.55 -25.93 63.31
C ILE A 2 0.45 -25.92 62.10
N ARG A 3 1.60 -26.59 62.23
CA ARG A 3 2.62 -26.63 61.14
C ARG A 3 2.18 -27.42 59.91
N VAL A 4 1.38 -28.46 60.09
CA VAL A 4 0.85 -29.26 58.98
C VAL A 4 -0.21 -28.51 58.21
N THR A 5 -1.02 -27.70 58.91
CA THR A 5 -2.06 -26.87 58.30
C THR A 5 -1.47 -25.75 57.41
N TYR A 6 -0.35 -25.14 57.82
CA TYR A 6 0.35 -24.14 56.98
C TYR A 6 0.94 -24.77 55.71
N PHE A 7 1.48 -25.97 55.81
CA PHE A 7 2.00 -26.68 54.62
C PHE A 7 0.91 -27.00 53.60
N ILE A 8 -0.27 -27.42 54.06
CA ILE A 8 -1.40 -27.73 53.22
C ILE A 8 -1.96 -26.46 52.57
N VAL A 9 -2.05 -25.34 53.30
CA VAL A 9 -2.51 -24.07 52.77
C VAL A 9 -1.54 -23.51 51.71
N CYS A 10 -0.22 -23.57 51.95
CA CYS A 10 0.78 -23.18 50.96
C CYS A 10 0.77 -24.08 49.72
N LEU A 11 0.53 -25.38 49.85
CA LEU A 11 0.40 -26.29 48.74
C LEU A 11 -0.84 -25.99 47.92
N LEU A 12 -1.97 -25.67 48.53
CA LEU A 12 -3.20 -25.32 47.89
C LEU A 12 -3.11 -23.91 47.19
N LEU A 13 -2.40 -22.95 47.78
CA LEU A 13 -2.14 -21.65 47.13
C LEU A 13 -1.22 -21.78 45.89
N GLY A 14 -0.28 -22.71 45.90
CA GLY A 14 0.66 -22.94 44.80
C GLY A 14 0.01 -23.52 43.53
N ILE A 15 -1.17 -24.15 43.64
CA ILE A 15 -1.84 -24.78 42.51
C ILE A 15 -2.70 -23.78 41.70
N THR A 16 -2.98 -22.59 42.24
CA THR A 16 -3.86 -21.62 41.57
C THR A 16 -3.13 -20.72 40.55
N LEU A 17 -1.83 -20.89 40.36
CA LEU A 17 -1.04 -20.10 39.38
C LEU A 17 -0.80 -20.85 38.07
N VAL A 18 -1.59 -21.87 37.76
CA VAL A 18 -1.64 -22.35 36.38
C VAL A 18 -2.39 -21.30 35.57
N SER A 19 -1.67 -20.23 35.22
CA SER A 19 -2.10 -19.31 34.20
C SER A 19 -2.31 -20.12 32.94
N CYS A 20 -3.54 -20.23 32.52
CA CYS A 20 -3.89 -20.79 31.23
C CYS A 20 -3.24 -19.88 30.18
N ILE A 21 -2.03 -20.22 29.72
CA ILE A 21 -1.47 -19.66 28.52
C ILE A 21 -2.38 -20.17 27.42
N ARG A 22 -3.32 -19.33 27.01
CA ARG A 22 -4.11 -19.55 25.82
C ARG A 22 -3.15 -19.34 24.67
N ASP A 23 -2.73 -20.39 24.00
CA ASP A 23 -2.05 -20.25 22.73
C ASP A 23 -3.08 -19.59 21.80
N GLU A 24 -2.89 -18.30 21.51
CA GLU A 24 -3.66 -17.61 20.48
C GLU A 24 -3.33 -18.29 19.15
N ALA A 25 -4.38 -18.55 18.36
CA ALA A 25 -4.19 -19.07 17.02
C ALA A 25 -3.36 -18.06 16.21
N LEU A 26 -2.37 -18.58 15.48
CA LEU A 26 -1.56 -17.75 14.59
C LEU A 26 -2.43 -17.03 13.57
N ASN A 27 -2.04 -15.81 13.23
CA ASN A 27 -2.78 -14.98 12.28
C ASN A 27 -2.67 -15.55 10.86
N ALA A 28 -3.81 -15.74 10.20
CA ALA A 28 -3.90 -16.22 8.83
C ALA A 28 -3.90 -15.08 7.78
N GLU A 29 -3.90 -13.83 8.20
CA GLU A 29 -3.89 -12.68 7.29
C GLU A 29 -2.49 -12.41 6.74
N ALA A 30 -2.40 -12.06 5.46
CA ALA A 30 -1.16 -11.76 4.75
C ALA A 30 -1.30 -10.41 4.03
N ASP A 31 -1.49 -9.32 4.78
CA ASP A 31 -1.77 -8.02 4.20
C ASP A 31 -0.68 -6.97 4.49
N ILE A 32 -0.47 -6.08 3.51
CA ILE A 32 0.23 -4.81 3.71
C ILE A 32 -0.79 -3.80 4.22
N LEU A 33 -0.56 -3.27 5.42
CA LEU A 33 -1.43 -2.30 6.07
C LEU A 33 -1.04 -0.87 5.71
N THR A 34 0.26 -0.58 5.71
CA THR A 34 0.80 0.74 5.33
C THR A 34 2.08 0.60 4.55
N CYS A 35 2.41 1.62 3.78
CA CYS A 35 3.68 1.75 3.08
C CYS A 35 4.21 3.16 3.29
N THR A 36 5.49 3.28 3.60
CA THR A 36 6.20 4.56 3.68
C THR A 36 7.47 4.49 2.81
N VAL A 37 7.99 5.64 2.40
CA VAL A 37 9.24 5.72 1.65
C VAL A 37 10.17 6.72 2.34
N PRO A 38 11.48 6.49 2.31
CA PRO A 38 12.45 7.44 2.83
C PRO A 38 12.39 8.78 2.08
N GLY A 39 12.57 9.87 2.82
CA GLY A 39 12.53 11.22 2.26
C GLY A 39 11.10 11.75 2.07
N ASP A 40 11.00 13.03 1.79
CA ASP A 40 9.71 13.73 1.56
C ASP A 40 9.36 13.74 0.06
N ILE A 41 9.33 12.56 -0.54
CA ILE A 41 9.07 12.41 -1.98
C ILE A 41 7.63 12.06 -2.31
N LEU A 42 6.80 11.66 -1.33
CA LEU A 42 5.39 11.34 -1.55
C LEU A 42 4.57 12.61 -1.77
N LYS A 43 3.74 12.61 -2.81
CA LYS A 43 2.77 13.67 -3.10
C LYS A 43 1.43 13.45 -2.43
N ARG A 44 1.14 12.23 -2.05
CA ARG A 44 -0.06 11.81 -1.31
C ARG A 44 0.19 10.48 -0.61
N ASP A 45 -0.73 10.11 0.27
CA ASP A 45 -0.71 8.80 0.92
C ASP A 45 -0.71 7.66 -0.12
N PRO A 46 0.04 6.58 0.15
CA PRO A 46 0.05 5.38 -0.68
C PRO A 46 -1.34 4.78 -0.83
N ILE A 47 -1.67 4.31 -2.03
CA ILE A 47 -2.91 3.57 -2.28
C ILE A 47 -2.58 2.09 -2.21
N ILE A 48 -3.25 1.37 -1.32
CA ILE A 48 -3.09 -0.08 -1.14
C ILE A 48 -4.44 -0.74 -1.41
N GLU A 49 -4.59 -1.31 -2.59
CA GLU A 49 -5.84 -1.93 -3.03
C GLU A 49 -5.58 -3.12 -3.96
N ASN A 50 -6.38 -4.17 -3.86
CA ASN A 50 -6.37 -5.31 -4.78
C ASN A 50 -4.97 -5.88 -5.06
N ASN A 51 -4.16 -6.06 -4.02
CA ASN A 51 -2.77 -6.52 -4.11
C ASN A 51 -1.84 -5.58 -4.91
N LYS A 52 -2.18 -4.30 -4.96
CA LYS A 52 -1.35 -3.25 -5.56
C LYS A 52 -1.05 -2.18 -4.53
N VAL A 53 0.20 -1.72 -4.52
CA VAL A 53 0.66 -0.56 -3.78
C VAL A 53 1.10 0.48 -4.79
N VAL A 54 0.42 1.63 -4.82
CA VAL A 54 0.73 2.72 -5.73
C VAL A 54 1.26 3.90 -4.93
N LEU A 55 2.47 4.31 -5.23
CA LEU A 55 3.19 5.41 -4.61
C LEU A 55 3.32 6.56 -5.61
N MET A 56 2.66 7.67 -5.34
CA MET A 56 2.79 8.87 -6.16
C MET A 56 3.89 9.75 -5.59
N VAL A 57 4.96 9.94 -6.36
CA VAL A 57 6.17 10.65 -5.92
C VAL A 57 6.43 11.92 -6.72
N THR A 58 7.32 12.76 -6.20
CA THR A 58 7.77 14.01 -6.86
C THR A 58 8.50 13.72 -8.17
N ALA A 59 8.57 14.72 -9.07
CA ALA A 59 9.20 14.58 -10.38
C ALA A 59 10.72 14.39 -10.31
N ASP A 60 11.33 14.79 -9.23
CA ASP A 60 12.77 14.71 -8.94
C ASP A 60 13.16 13.45 -8.14
N ALA A 61 12.21 12.57 -7.85
CA ALA A 61 12.46 11.33 -7.12
C ALA A 61 13.34 10.38 -7.95
N ASP A 62 14.43 9.91 -7.36
CA ASP A 62 15.25 8.85 -7.95
C ASP A 62 14.57 7.49 -7.72
N LEU A 63 14.04 6.90 -8.78
CA LEU A 63 13.36 5.60 -8.71
C LEU A 63 14.31 4.40 -8.73
N THR A 64 15.60 4.62 -9.02
CA THR A 64 16.58 3.52 -9.13
C THR A 64 17.03 3.00 -7.77
N HIS A 65 16.88 3.81 -6.70
CA HIS A 65 17.37 3.52 -5.35
C HIS A 65 16.30 3.81 -4.30
N GLN A 66 15.17 3.10 -4.37
CA GLN A 66 14.08 3.27 -3.43
C GLN A 66 13.99 2.09 -2.46
N ALA A 67 13.72 2.38 -1.18
CA ALA A 67 13.63 1.40 -0.10
C ALA A 67 12.30 1.55 0.66
N PRO A 68 11.14 1.14 0.07
CA PRO A 68 9.86 1.28 0.73
C PRO A 68 9.78 0.41 1.98
N GLU A 69 9.22 0.97 3.04
CA GLU A 69 8.97 0.27 4.30
C GLU A 69 7.49 -0.08 4.41
N PHE A 70 7.22 -1.33 4.78
CA PHE A 70 5.87 -1.88 4.87
C PHE A 70 5.53 -2.24 6.31
N THR A 71 4.34 -1.83 6.76
CA THR A 71 3.70 -2.41 7.94
C THR A 71 2.77 -3.52 7.49
N LEU A 72 2.88 -4.67 8.11
CA LEU A 72 2.12 -5.87 7.76
C LEU A 72 1.10 -6.21 8.84
N THR A 73 0.17 -7.10 8.53
CA THR A 73 -0.64 -7.77 9.54
C THR A 73 0.25 -8.44 10.59
N PRO A 74 -0.16 -8.47 11.88
CA PRO A 74 0.65 -9.00 12.96
C PRO A 74 1.17 -10.42 12.67
N GLY A 75 2.47 -10.63 12.87
CA GLY A 75 3.13 -11.90 12.64
C GLY A 75 3.46 -12.23 11.18
N ALA A 76 2.89 -11.50 10.20
CA ALA A 76 3.19 -11.72 8.79
C ALA A 76 4.63 -11.29 8.41
N THR A 77 5.17 -11.92 7.38
CA THR A 77 6.49 -11.63 6.83
C THR A 77 6.40 -11.23 5.36
N ILE A 78 7.39 -10.47 4.86
CA ILE A 78 7.43 -10.03 3.46
C ILE A 78 8.77 -10.36 2.81
N SER A 79 8.72 -10.74 1.55
CA SER A 79 9.91 -11.00 0.72
C SER A 79 9.76 -10.33 -0.65
N PRO A 80 10.72 -9.54 -1.10
CA PRO A 80 11.93 -9.08 -0.40
C PRO A 80 11.63 -8.35 0.92
N ALA A 81 12.62 -8.25 1.81
CA ALA A 81 12.43 -7.62 3.11
C ALA A 81 12.02 -6.14 2.98
N SER A 82 11.19 -5.65 3.91
CA SER A 82 10.85 -4.24 4.05
C SER A 82 12.11 -3.39 4.19
N GLY A 83 12.14 -2.22 3.53
CA GLY A 83 13.31 -1.34 3.53
C GLY A 83 14.48 -1.80 2.65
N THR A 84 14.32 -2.87 1.86
CA THR A 84 15.35 -3.27 0.90
C THR A 84 15.36 -2.32 -0.29
N GLU A 85 16.53 -1.75 -0.59
CA GLU A 85 16.72 -0.89 -1.75
C GLU A 85 16.57 -1.66 -3.06
N ARG A 86 15.78 -1.11 -3.98
CA ARG A 86 15.51 -1.70 -5.30
C ARG A 86 15.28 -0.62 -6.35
N ASP A 87 15.32 -1.03 -7.61
CA ASP A 87 14.98 -0.21 -8.77
C ASP A 87 13.47 -0.32 -9.06
N PHE A 88 12.78 0.81 -8.94
CA PHE A 88 11.34 0.98 -9.19
C PHE A 88 11.03 1.73 -10.49
N THR A 89 11.98 1.83 -11.40
CA THR A 89 11.69 2.29 -12.78
C THR A 89 10.69 1.36 -13.46
N THR A 90 10.56 0.13 -12.97
CA THR A 90 9.52 -0.85 -13.33
C THR A 90 8.84 -1.36 -12.05
N PRO A 91 7.57 -1.81 -12.14
CA PRO A 91 6.87 -2.36 -10.98
C PRO A 91 7.63 -3.53 -10.35
N GLN A 92 7.69 -3.55 -9.02
CA GLN A 92 8.35 -4.60 -8.25
C GLN A 92 7.32 -5.46 -7.51
N PHE A 93 7.65 -6.74 -7.33
CA PHE A 93 6.77 -7.71 -6.66
C PHE A 93 7.30 -8.08 -5.29
N TYR A 94 6.38 -8.19 -4.33
CA TYR A 94 6.61 -8.58 -2.97
C TYR A 94 5.62 -9.67 -2.57
N THR A 95 6.09 -10.70 -1.88
CA THR A 95 5.24 -11.76 -1.35
C THR A 95 5.10 -11.59 0.16
N VAL A 96 3.88 -11.39 0.64
CA VAL A 96 3.54 -11.40 2.06
C VAL A 96 3.09 -12.81 2.43
N THR A 97 3.63 -13.33 3.54
CA THR A 97 3.26 -14.65 4.10
C THR A 97 2.68 -14.44 5.49
N SER A 98 1.53 -15.02 5.76
CA SER A 98 0.86 -14.98 7.06
C SER A 98 1.72 -15.58 8.18
N GLU A 99 1.40 -15.26 9.44
CA GLU A 99 2.10 -15.81 10.62
C GLU A 99 2.04 -17.33 10.68
N ASP A 100 0.89 -17.94 10.33
CA ASP A 100 0.71 -19.38 10.29
C ASP A 100 1.40 -20.05 9.08
N GLY A 101 1.96 -19.26 8.15
CA GLY A 101 2.68 -19.72 6.96
C GLY A 101 1.80 -20.32 5.86
N ASN A 102 0.48 -20.42 6.08
CA ASN A 102 -0.44 -21.09 5.15
C ASN A 102 -0.89 -20.22 4.00
N TRP A 103 -0.90 -18.90 4.18
CA TRP A 103 -1.37 -17.96 3.18
C TRP A 103 -0.24 -17.08 2.65
N LYS A 104 -0.24 -16.91 1.34
CA LYS A 104 0.69 -16.01 0.65
C LYS A 104 -0.07 -15.11 -0.30
N LYS A 105 0.29 -13.84 -0.29
CA LYS A 105 -0.28 -12.83 -1.16
C LYS A 105 0.83 -12.06 -1.86
N GLU A 106 0.78 -12.01 -3.19
CA GLU A 106 1.72 -11.23 -3.99
C GLU A 106 1.18 -9.81 -4.19
N TYR A 107 2.01 -8.82 -3.90
CA TYR A 107 1.74 -7.41 -4.10
C TYR A 107 2.63 -6.82 -5.18
N GLN A 108 2.03 -6.08 -6.10
CA GLN A 108 2.73 -5.27 -7.07
C GLN A 108 2.90 -3.86 -6.53
N VAL A 109 4.14 -3.41 -6.36
CA VAL A 109 4.48 -2.06 -5.91
C VAL A 109 4.93 -1.23 -7.09
N THR A 110 4.27 -0.09 -7.31
CA THR A 110 4.50 0.79 -8.46
C THR A 110 4.69 2.22 -8.00
N TYR A 111 5.73 2.88 -8.47
CA TYR A 111 5.95 4.31 -8.31
C TYR A 111 5.43 5.05 -9.53
N ILE A 112 4.69 6.12 -9.30
CA ILE A 112 4.17 7.02 -10.34
C ILE A 112 4.70 8.41 -10.06
N ILE A 113 5.41 8.98 -11.03
CA ILE A 113 5.91 10.36 -10.92
C ILE A 113 4.71 11.32 -11.05
N ALA A 114 4.47 12.10 -9.98
CA ALA A 114 3.48 13.17 -9.99
C ALA A 114 4.08 14.41 -10.61
N GLY A 115 3.56 14.85 -11.73
CA GLY A 115 4.03 16.11 -12.32
C GLY A 115 4.04 16.20 -13.84
N ILE A 116 3.62 15.15 -14.52
CA ILE A 116 3.42 15.26 -15.98
C ILE A 116 2.01 15.83 -16.29
N SER A 117 1.20 16.16 -15.30
CA SER A 117 -0.22 16.43 -15.52
C SER A 117 -0.68 17.88 -15.37
N SER A 118 0.14 18.83 -14.98
CA SER A 118 -0.38 20.20 -14.80
C SER A 118 -0.24 21.13 -15.99
N GLU A 119 0.48 20.72 -17.01
CA GLU A 119 0.56 21.46 -18.27
C GLU A 119 0.50 20.50 -19.47
N TYR A 120 -0.61 19.77 -19.61
CA TYR A 120 -1.00 19.42 -20.96
C TYR A 120 -1.47 20.70 -21.65
N HIS A 121 -0.53 21.44 -22.17
CA HIS A 121 -0.82 22.48 -23.16
C HIS A 121 -1.24 21.75 -24.42
N PHE A 122 -2.53 21.54 -24.57
CA PHE A 122 -3.12 20.95 -25.78
C PHE A 122 -3.09 21.98 -26.91
N GLU A 123 -1.91 22.37 -27.38
CA GLU A 123 -1.78 23.26 -28.53
C GLU A 123 -2.24 22.59 -29.83
N ASN A 124 -2.30 21.27 -29.89
CA ASN A 124 -2.74 20.53 -31.08
C ASN A 124 -3.45 19.24 -30.72
N VAL A 125 -4.72 19.31 -30.35
CA VAL A 125 -5.60 18.15 -30.16
C VAL A 125 -5.74 17.28 -31.40
N LYS A 126 -5.47 17.85 -32.59
CA LYS A 126 -5.54 17.15 -33.89
C LYS A 126 -4.51 16.01 -34.03
N ASP A 127 -3.44 16.03 -33.26
CA ASP A 127 -2.38 15.02 -33.33
C ASP A 127 -2.57 13.84 -32.38
N TYR A 128 -3.58 13.91 -31.50
CA TYR A 128 -3.89 12.80 -30.59
C TYR A 128 -4.60 11.67 -31.32
N LYS A 129 -3.83 10.67 -31.77
CA LYS A 129 -4.35 9.44 -32.40
C LYS A 129 -4.91 8.41 -31.41
N SER A 130 -4.83 8.64 -30.11
CA SER A 130 -5.33 7.71 -29.09
C SER A 130 -6.85 7.82 -28.97
N SER A 131 -7.56 6.76 -29.28
CA SER A 131 -9.02 6.67 -29.16
C SER A 131 -9.52 6.92 -27.72
N LEU A 132 -8.72 6.56 -26.73
CA LEU A 132 -9.06 6.76 -25.31
C LEU A 132 -9.02 8.26 -24.92
N LEU A 133 -7.99 8.98 -25.32
CA LEU A 133 -7.88 10.41 -25.07
C LEU A 133 -8.95 11.22 -25.82
N LYS A 134 -9.27 10.80 -27.02
CA LYS A 134 -10.37 11.39 -27.77
C LYS A 134 -11.72 11.20 -27.07
N TYR A 135 -11.94 10.04 -26.45
CA TYR A 135 -13.15 9.75 -25.69
C TYR A 135 -13.25 10.61 -24.43
N VAL A 136 -12.17 10.69 -23.64
CA VAL A 136 -12.11 11.52 -22.43
C VAL A 136 -12.27 13.00 -22.80
N TYR A 137 -11.67 13.45 -23.87
CA TYR A 137 -11.76 14.81 -24.33
C TYR A 137 -13.19 15.20 -24.73
N ASN A 138 -13.90 14.34 -25.43
CA ASN A 138 -15.29 14.57 -25.84
C ASN A 138 -16.28 14.63 -24.64
N ILE A 139 -15.92 14.06 -23.48
CA ILE A 139 -16.73 14.15 -22.27
C ILE A 139 -16.60 15.54 -21.59
N PHE A 140 -15.43 16.15 -21.65
CA PHE A 140 -15.12 17.36 -20.90
C PHE A 140 -15.11 18.64 -21.72
N TYR A 141 -14.99 18.53 -23.03
CA TYR A 141 -14.84 19.70 -23.92
C TYR A 141 -15.78 19.58 -25.13
N GLU A 142 -16.50 20.66 -25.38
CA GLU A 142 -17.25 20.82 -26.63
C GLU A 142 -16.42 21.63 -27.62
N ASN A 143 -16.42 21.20 -28.88
CA ASN A 143 -15.78 21.93 -29.96
C ASN A 143 -16.76 22.95 -30.51
N ASP A 144 -16.41 24.21 -30.49
CA ASP A 144 -17.21 25.25 -31.11
C ASP A 144 -17.10 25.24 -32.66
N SER A 145 -17.91 26.03 -33.31
CA SER A 145 -17.95 26.11 -34.77
C SER A 145 -16.64 26.63 -35.41
N GLU A 146 -15.75 27.20 -34.60
CA GLU A 146 -14.45 27.73 -35.05
C GLU A 146 -13.32 26.74 -34.79
N GLY A 147 -13.62 25.57 -34.22
CA GLY A 147 -12.63 24.54 -33.86
C GLY A 147 -11.86 24.81 -32.56
N LYS A 148 -12.34 25.77 -31.78
CA LYS A 148 -11.80 26.10 -30.47
C LYS A 148 -12.47 25.23 -29.41
N TRP A 149 -11.69 24.68 -28.52
CA TRP A 149 -12.18 23.83 -27.43
C TRP A 149 -12.48 24.69 -26.19
N GLU A 150 -13.70 24.63 -25.71
CA GLU A 150 -14.11 25.23 -24.45
C GLU A 150 -14.56 24.15 -23.45
N ILE A 151 -14.42 24.43 -22.16
CA ILE A 151 -14.89 23.52 -21.11
C ILE A 151 -16.43 23.51 -21.19
N GLY A 152 -17.00 22.36 -21.50
CA GLY A 152 -18.43 22.16 -21.53
C GLY A 152 -19.05 22.57 -20.19
N ARG A 153 -20.06 23.46 -20.21
CA ARG A 153 -20.85 23.75 -19.02
C ARG A 153 -21.65 22.51 -18.66
N ALA A 154 -21.44 21.98 -17.44
CA ALA A 154 -22.34 20.97 -16.92
C ALA A 154 -23.76 21.54 -16.93
N HIS A 155 -24.63 21.00 -17.76
CA HIS A 155 -26.05 21.26 -17.66
C HIS A 155 -26.53 20.60 -16.36
N VAL A 156 -26.90 21.45 -15.40
CA VAL A 156 -27.59 21.05 -14.15
C VAL A 156 -29.04 20.80 -14.49
#